data_1f4f9d3bd017101c4e79ead31fb36b19
#
_entry.id   1f4f9d3bd017101c4e79ead31fb36b19
#
_cell.length_a   1.000
_cell.length_b   1.000
_cell.length_c   1.000
_cell.angle_alpha   90.00
_cell.angle_beta   90.00
_cell.angle_gamma   90.00
#
_symmetry.space_group_name_H-M   'P 1'
#
loop_
_entity.id
_entity.type
_entity.pdbx_description
1 polymer ?
#
loop_
_entity_poly.entity_id
_entity_poly.type
_entity_poly.pdbx_seq_one_letter_code
_entity_poly.pdbx_strand_id
1 'polypeptide(L)'
;SAQVMMSAIAVLVATVGVHTIGTLRREAFAAKQLGQYRLKQKLGSGGMGDVYLAEHQMMKRPCAVKIIRPDRARDPRMLARFEREVRATAKLSHWNSIDIYDYGRTADGTFYYVMEYLPGHNVGELVEEYGPIPAGRTVYLMDQVCSALQEAHGIGLVHRDIKPANIFCAYRGGVFDVAKLLDFGLAKPSFSSSNGDAQLTTEGSITGSPLFMSPEQATGEDQVDGRSDIYSLGAVIYFMLTGRPPFESENPIKVMIAHASQDVVPPRLVNPDISPEFEEIILRCLEKDAEHRFQDVASLQRALRELDVDDPWTSARAIEWWSCNGCPERKKMAAELVEAAAL
;
A
#
# COMPACT_ATOMS: atom_id res chain seq x y z
N SER A 1 -15.95 21.52 48.61
CA SER A 1 -16.03 20.36 49.47
C SER A 1 -14.87 19.42 49.19
N ALA A 2 -14.43 18.60 50.14
CA ALA A 2 -13.29 17.70 50.05
C ALA A 2 -13.37 16.72 48.86
N GLN A 3 -14.58 16.31 48.48
CA GLN A 3 -14.82 15.42 47.33
C GLN A 3 -14.44 16.05 45.97
N VAL A 4 -14.74 17.32 45.75
CA VAL A 4 -14.39 18.04 44.52
C VAL A 4 -12.88 18.22 44.42
N MET A 5 -12.23 18.48 45.54
CA MET A 5 -10.76 18.60 45.59
C MET A 5 -10.04 17.26 45.30
N MET A 6 -10.56 16.15 45.85
CA MET A 6 -10.04 14.80 45.55
C MET A 6 -10.21 14.42 44.10
N SER A 7 -11.35 14.72 43.46
CA SER A 7 -11.58 14.47 42.03
C SER A 7 -10.67 15.32 41.16
N ALA A 8 -10.42 16.56 41.48
CA ALA A 8 -9.51 17.45 40.76
C ALA A 8 -8.04 16.94 40.83
N ILE A 9 -7.61 16.48 42.01
CA ILE A 9 -6.28 15.88 42.20
C ILE A 9 -6.15 14.57 41.41
N ALA A 10 -7.18 13.71 41.43
CA ALA A 10 -7.15 12.46 40.65
C ALA A 10 -7.04 12.70 39.13
N VAL A 11 -7.78 13.69 38.60
CA VAL A 11 -7.69 14.08 37.17
C VAL A 11 -6.33 14.68 36.86
N LEU A 12 -5.78 15.52 37.75
CA LEU A 12 -4.44 16.09 37.55
C LEU A 12 -3.34 15.00 37.53
N VAL A 13 -3.39 14.04 38.47
CA VAL A 13 -2.44 12.92 38.51
C VAL A 13 -2.58 12.03 37.29
N ALA A 14 -3.78 11.74 36.81
CA ALA A 14 -4.02 10.95 35.61
C ALA A 14 -3.51 11.66 34.37
N THR A 15 -3.75 12.97 34.20
CA THR A 15 -3.26 13.76 33.06
C THR A 15 -1.74 13.91 33.06
N VAL A 16 -1.12 14.15 34.22
CA VAL A 16 0.34 14.19 34.35
C VAL A 16 0.93 12.80 34.08
N GLY A 17 0.33 11.73 34.60
CA GLY A 17 0.75 10.36 34.35
C GLY A 17 0.72 9.97 32.86
N VAL A 18 -0.38 10.28 32.18
CA VAL A 18 -0.50 10.04 30.71
C VAL A 18 0.50 10.87 29.92
N HIS A 19 0.70 12.12 30.30
CA HIS A 19 1.66 13.00 29.64
C HIS A 19 3.13 12.51 29.84
N THR A 20 3.46 12.11 31.08
CA THR A 20 4.81 11.61 31.41
C THR A 20 5.10 10.26 30.75
N ILE A 21 4.12 9.35 30.71
CA ILE A 21 4.26 8.08 29.99
C ILE A 21 4.39 8.34 28.49
N GLY A 22 3.67 9.31 27.94
CA GLY A 22 3.77 9.73 26.54
C GLY A 22 5.15 10.31 26.19
N THR A 23 5.72 11.15 27.06
CA THR A 23 7.07 11.73 26.88
C THR A 23 8.17 10.68 27.06
N LEU A 24 8.09 9.85 28.09
CA LEU A 24 9.06 8.75 28.31
C LEU A 24 9.02 7.71 27.18
N ARG A 25 7.84 7.40 26.60
CA ARG A 25 7.73 6.58 25.42
C ARG A 25 8.37 7.25 24.19
N ARG A 26 8.18 8.56 24.00
CA ARG A 26 8.81 9.32 22.91
C ARG A 26 10.32 9.40 23.08
N GLU A 27 10.83 9.60 24.28
CA GLU A 27 12.27 9.66 24.58
C GLU A 27 12.93 8.27 24.46
N ALA A 28 12.31 7.20 24.98
CA ALA A 28 12.76 5.82 24.76
C ALA A 28 12.72 5.42 23.28
N PHE A 29 11.81 6.01 22.52
CA PHE A 29 11.69 5.82 21.09
C PHE A 29 12.75 6.63 20.31
N ALA A 30 13.02 7.86 20.70
CA ALA A 30 14.07 8.71 20.14
C ALA A 30 15.48 8.16 20.40
N ALA A 31 15.64 7.32 21.43
CA ALA A 31 16.90 6.62 21.73
C ALA A 31 17.10 5.33 20.89
N LYS A 32 16.10 4.88 20.13
CA LYS A 32 16.24 3.73 19.21
C LYS A 32 16.95 4.18 17.94
N GLN A 33 18.25 4.06 17.98
CA GLN A 33 19.12 4.27 16.84
C GLN A 33 19.28 2.94 16.09
N LEU A 34 18.91 2.90 14.82
CA LEU A 34 19.13 1.78 13.91
C LEU A 34 20.31 2.14 12.98
N GLY A 35 21.52 1.76 13.36
CA GLY A 35 22.70 2.14 12.61
C GLY A 35 22.83 3.66 12.50
N GLN A 36 22.78 4.20 11.29
CA GLN A 36 22.86 5.64 11.01
C GLN A 36 21.48 6.34 10.88
N TYR A 37 20.40 5.65 11.26
CA TYR A 37 19.02 6.16 11.16
C TYR A 37 18.45 6.43 12.55
N ARG A 38 17.96 7.65 12.75
CA ARG A 38 17.27 8.06 13.97
C ARG A 38 15.77 7.98 13.76
N LEU A 39 15.11 7.08 14.47
CA LEU A 39 13.64 6.94 14.42
C LEU A 39 12.98 8.16 15.07
N LYS A 40 11.94 8.72 14.40
CA LYS A 40 11.21 9.90 14.87
C LYS A 40 9.78 9.58 15.29
N GLN A 41 9.00 8.98 14.39
CA GLN A 41 7.57 8.76 14.57
C GLN A 41 7.14 7.45 13.91
N LYS A 42 6.21 6.74 14.50
CA LYS A 42 5.57 5.59 13.87
C LYS A 42 4.58 6.09 12.83
N LEU A 43 4.74 5.63 11.57
CA LEU A 43 3.86 5.96 10.45
C LEU A 43 2.73 4.95 10.30
N GLY A 44 3.01 3.67 10.57
CA GLY A 44 2.02 2.62 10.42
C GLY A 44 2.45 1.30 11.04
N SER A 45 1.49 0.39 11.13
CA SER A 45 1.68 -0.98 11.62
C SER A 45 0.98 -1.94 10.68
N GLY A 46 1.67 -2.99 10.28
CA GLY A 46 1.12 -4.04 9.41
C GLY A 46 1.43 -5.44 9.93
N GLY A 47 0.93 -6.46 9.25
CA GLY A 47 1.14 -7.87 9.61
C GLY A 47 2.61 -8.29 9.64
N MET A 48 3.49 -7.60 8.93
CA MET A 48 4.92 -7.91 8.81
C MET A 48 5.81 -7.09 9.74
N GLY A 49 5.36 -5.92 10.16
CA GLY A 49 6.19 -5.02 10.95
C GLY A 49 5.62 -3.64 11.09
N ASP A 50 6.40 -2.80 11.69
CA ASP A 50 6.09 -1.40 11.94
C ASP A 50 6.93 -0.50 11.06
N VAL A 51 6.30 0.54 10.49
CA VAL A 51 6.96 1.55 9.66
C VAL A 51 7.14 2.84 10.46
N TYR A 52 8.32 3.39 10.41
CA TYR A 52 8.70 4.60 11.14
C TYR A 52 9.25 5.66 10.20
N LEU A 53 8.85 6.91 10.42
CA LEU A 53 9.60 8.06 9.94
C LEU A 53 10.95 8.08 10.65
N ALA A 54 12.02 8.20 9.91
CA ALA A 54 13.37 8.32 10.42
C ALA A 54 14.15 9.42 9.70
N GLU A 55 15.30 9.77 10.23
CA GLU A 55 16.25 10.71 9.63
C GLU A 55 17.62 10.06 9.55
N HIS A 56 18.23 10.10 8.36
CA HIS A 56 19.64 9.74 8.22
C HIS A 56 20.52 10.76 8.93
N GLN A 57 21.31 10.33 9.92
CA GLN A 57 22.00 11.24 10.84
C GLN A 57 22.97 12.21 10.17
N MET A 58 23.73 11.72 9.19
CA MET A 58 24.72 12.54 8.47
C MET A 58 24.07 13.43 7.40
N MET A 59 23.22 12.85 6.55
CA MET A 59 22.60 13.57 5.42
C MET A 59 21.40 14.42 5.82
N LYS A 60 20.88 14.29 7.05
CA LYS A 60 19.66 14.97 7.52
C LYS A 60 18.44 14.77 6.60
N ARG A 61 18.45 13.69 5.84
CA ARG A 61 17.39 13.35 4.90
C ARG A 61 16.32 12.49 5.58
N PRO A 62 15.03 12.82 5.43
CA PRO A 62 13.95 11.97 5.92
C PRO A 62 13.91 10.67 5.11
N CYS A 63 13.61 9.57 5.79
CA CYS A 63 13.41 8.25 5.22
C CYS A 63 12.33 7.49 6.00
N ALA A 64 11.81 6.42 5.43
CA ALA A 64 10.94 5.49 6.13
C ALA A 64 11.74 4.22 6.47
N VAL A 65 11.58 3.73 7.69
CA VAL A 65 12.24 2.50 8.16
C VAL A 65 11.17 1.50 8.52
N LYS A 66 11.16 0.35 7.85
CA LYS A 66 10.29 -0.77 8.19
C LYS A 66 11.06 -1.79 9.01
N ILE A 67 10.57 -2.04 10.21
CA ILE A 67 11.15 -2.98 11.17
C ILE A 67 10.29 -4.24 11.16
N ILE A 68 10.92 -5.37 10.86
CA ILE A 68 10.23 -6.65 10.79
C ILE A 68 10.04 -7.20 12.20
N ARG A 69 8.85 -7.71 12.51
CA ARG A 69 8.53 -8.27 13.82
C ARG A 69 9.42 -9.46 14.17
N PRO A 70 9.91 -9.55 15.42
CA PRO A 70 10.82 -10.61 15.84
C PRO A 70 10.25 -12.05 15.72
N ASP A 71 8.93 -12.22 15.84
CA ASP A 71 8.24 -13.49 15.65
C ASP A 71 8.35 -14.00 14.21
N ARG A 72 8.35 -13.07 13.23
CA ARG A 72 8.57 -13.38 11.81
C ARG A 72 10.05 -13.54 11.45
N ALA A 73 10.95 -12.89 12.17
CA ALA A 73 12.39 -12.97 11.98
C ALA A 73 13.03 -14.24 12.57
N ARG A 74 12.30 -15.03 13.36
CA ARG A 74 12.82 -16.25 14.00
C ARG A 74 12.96 -17.43 13.05
N ASP A 75 12.21 -17.50 11.95
CA ASP A 75 12.36 -18.54 10.94
C ASP A 75 13.45 -18.13 9.93
N PRO A 76 14.59 -18.85 9.88
CA PRO A 76 15.69 -18.54 8.96
C PRO A 76 15.27 -18.62 7.48
N ARG A 77 14.28 -19.46 7.12
CA ARG A 77 13.78 -19.60 5.76
C ARG A 77 12.96 -18.37 5.36
N MET A 78 12.10 -17.90 6.26
CA MET A 78 11.33 -16.66 6.07
C MET A 78 12.26 -15.47 5.91
N LEU A 79 13.30 -15.38 6.74
CA LEU A 79 14.26 -14.28 6.70
C LEU A 79 15.09 -14.28 5.40
N ALA A 80 15.60 -15.46 4.99
CA ALA A 80 16.35 -15.57 3.73
C ALA A 80 15.48 -15.23 2.50
N ARG A 81 14.20 -15.59 2.53
CA ARG A 81 13.24 -15.20 1.50
C ARG A 81 13.05 -13.69 1.49
N PHE A 82 12.82 -13.09 2.64
CA PHE A 82 12.64 -11.65 2.79
C PHE A 82 13.87 -10.86 2.27
N GLU A 83 15.09 -11.28 2.66
CA GLU A 83 16.33 -10.67 2.15
C GLU A 83 16.44 -10.74 0.62
N ARG A 84 16.06 -11.89 0.04
CA ARG A 84 16.06 -12.07 -1.41
C ARG A 84 15.07 -11.11 -2.09
N GLU A 85 13.87 -10.95 -1.53
CA GLU A 85 12.83 -10.09 -2.07
C GLU A 85 13.20 -8.61 -1.92
N VAL A 86 13.75 -8.17 -0.78
CA VAL A 86 14.30 -6.81 -0.61
C VAL A 86 15.39 -6.54 -1.65
N ARG A 87 16.31 -7.49 -1.87
CA ARG A 87 17.37 -7.34 -2.88
C ARG A 87 16.83 -7.29 -4.31
N ALA A 88 15.74 -8.02 -4.60
CA ALA A 88 15.09 -7.97 -5.90
C ALA A 88 14.40 -6.62 -6.12
N THR A 89 13.64 -6.15 -5.12
CA THR A 89 12.99 -4.82 -5.15
C THR A 89 14.01 -3.69 -5.27
N ALA A 90 15.15 -3.78 -4.57
CA ALA A 90 16.23 -2.79 -4.66
C ALA A 90 16.91 -2.70 -6.04
N LYS A 91 16.63 -3.64 -6.96
CA LYS A 91 17.09 -3.57 -8.35
C LYS A 91 16.14 -2.78 -9.25
N LEU A 92 14.90 -2.55 -8.80
CA LEU A 92 13.96 -1.73 -9.54
C LEU A 92 14.43 -0.28 -9.52
N SER A 93 14.37 0.36 -10.67
CA SER A 93 14.80 1.74 -10.87
C SER A 93 13.69 2.64 -11.39
N HIS A 94 12.53 2.07 -11.67
CA HIS A 94 11.42 2.80 -12.23
C HIS A 94 10.93 3.90 -11.27
N TRP A 95 10.63 5.08 -11.80
CA TRP A 95 10.18 6.23 -11.03
C TRP A 95 8.96 5.96 -10.13
N ASN A 96 8.10 5.05 -10.54
CA ASN A 96 6.88 4.66 -9.83
C ASN A 96 7.06 3.44 -8.90
N SER A 97 8.26 2.89 -8.77
CA SER A 97 8.61 1.90 -7.75
C SER A 97 9.18 2.59 -6.51
N ILE A 98 9.01 2.00 -5.33
CA ILE A 98 9.62 2.51 -4.09
C ILE A 98 11.13 2.36 -4.12
N ASP A 99 11.86 3.42 -3.79
CA ASP A 99 13.32 3.38 -3.67
C ASP A 99 13.72 2.76 -2.32
N ILE A 100 14.45 1.65 -2.34
CA ILE A 100 15.08 1.07 -1.15
C ILE A 100 16.51 1.61 -1.05
N TYR A 101 16.82 2.26 0.08
CA TYR A 101 18.13 2.87 0.31
C TYR A 101 19.12 1.96 1.01
N ASP A 102 18.61 1.12 1.94
CA ASP A 102 19.48 0.30 2.80
C ASP A 102 18.67 -0.82 3.45
N TYR A 103 19.34 -1.85 3.93
CA TYR A 103 18.76 -2.87 4.78
C TYR A 103 19.79 -3.39 5.77
N GLY A 104 19.37 -3.88 6.92
CA GLY A 104 20.28 -4.36 7.94
C GLY A 104 19.61 -5.17 9.04
N ARG A 105 20.43 -5.54 10.00
CA ARG A 105 20.00 -6.21 11.24
C ARG A 105 20.49 -5.42 12.45
N THR A 106 19.65 -5.34 13.46
CA THR A 106 20.02 -4.81 14.77
C THR A 106 20.89 -5.82 15.55
N ALA A 107 21.51 -5.38 16.64
CA ALA A 107 22.32 -6.25 17.48
C ALA A 107 21.51 -7.43 18.12
N ASP A 108 20.20 -7.24 18.31
CA ASP A 108 19.27 -8.28 18.78
C ASP A 108 18.71 -9.17 17.64
N GLY A 109 19.24 -9.00 16.40
CA GLY A 109 18.88 -9.81 15.25
C GLY A 109 17.61 -9.36 14.50
N THR A 110 16.97 -8.26 14.92
CA THR A 110 15.79 -7.73 14.24
C THR A 110 16.17 -7.17 12.87
N PHE A 111 15.47 -7.62 11.81
CA PHE A 111 15.68 -7.14 10.45
C PHE A 111 14.94 -5.85 10.19
N TYR A 112 15.56 -4.93 9.48
CA TYR A 112 14.94 -3.69 9.00
C TYR A 112 15.41 -3.35 7.59
N TYR A 113 14.60 -2.56 6.88
CA TYR A 113 15.03 -1.90 5.66
C TYR A 113 14.59 -0.43 5.64
N VAL A 114 15.33 0.36 4.89
CA VAL A 114 15.17 1.80 4.77
C VAL A 114 14.77 2.14 3.35
N MET A 115 13.73 2.94 3.22
CA MET A 115 13.17 3.34 1.93
C MET A 115 12.91 4.84 1.90
N GLU A 116 12.59 5.36 0.73
CA GLU A 116 12.17 6.75 0.60
C GLU A 116 10.95 7.04 1.47
N TYR A 117 10.95 8.22 2.07
CA TYR A 117 9.76 8.73 2.76
C TYR A 117 8.85 9.41 1.76
N LEU A 118 7.62 8.95 1.68
CA LEU A 118 6.58 9.45 0.79
C LEU A 118 5.53 10.19 1.60
N PRO A 119 5.56 11.53 1.64
CA PRO A 119 4.46 12.27 2.21
C PRO A 119 3.28 12.29 1.22
N GLY A 120 2.09 11.92 1.66
CA GLY A 120 0.88 11.80 0.84
C GLY A 120 -0.10 10.81 1.45
N HIS A 121 -0.97 10.25 0.61
CA HIS A 121 -1.96 9.24 0.98
C HIS A 121 -1.81 8.01 0.08
N ASN A 122 -2.07 6.83 0.63
CA ASN A 122 -2.30 5.66 -0.22
C ASN A 122 -3.72 5.71 -0.82
N VAL A 123 -3.95 4.90 -1.84
CA VAL A 123 -5.26 4.85 -2.53
C VAL A 123 -6.40 4.48 -1.59
N GLY A 124 -6.15 3.65 -0.57
CA GLY A 124 -7.16 3.29 0.43
C GLY A 124 -7.60 4.49 1.26
N GLU A 125 -6.63 5.26 1.78
CA GLU A 125 -6.88 6.50 2.53
C GLU A 125 -7.61 7.55 1.67
N LEU A 126 -7.24 7.67 0.38
CA LEU A 126 -7.93 8.60 -0.53
C LEU A 126 -9.41 8.23 -0.72
N VAL A 127 -9.72 6.95 -0.90
CA VAL A 127 -11.10 6.50 -1.06
C VAL A 127 -11.88 6.62 0.25
N GLU A 128 -11.26 6.29 1.37
CA GLU A 128 -11.89 6.39 2.70
C GLU A 128 -12.23 7.84 3.06
N GLU A 129 -11.32 8.79 2.77
CA GLU A 129 -11.47 10.19 3.15
C GLU A 129 -12.31 11.01 2.16
N TYR A 130 -12.19 10.71 0.85
CA TYR A 130 -12.78 11.54 -0.22
C TYR A 130 -13.81 10.81 -1.08
N GLY A 131 -14.07 9.53 -0.81
CA GLY A 131 -14.99 8.70 -1.61
C GLY A 131 -14.35 8.15 -2.90
N PRO A 132 -15.18 7.60 -3.81
CA PRO A 132 -14.71 7.04 -5.07
C PRO A 132 -13.85 8.02 -5.88
N ILE A 133 -12.80 7.50 -6.50
CA ILE A 133 -11.87 8.31 -7.30
C ILE A 133 -12.42 8.45 -8.72
N PRO A 134 -12.43 9.66 -9.31
CA PRO A 134 -12.88 9.89 -10.70
C PRO A 134 -12.15 9.01 -11.72
N ALA A 135 -12.84 8.61 -12.77
CA ALA A 135 -12.31 7.73 -13.83
C ALA A 135 -10.97 8.24 -14.39
N GLY A 136 -10.89 9.54 -14.74
CA GLY A 136 -9.66 10.12 -15.27
C GLY A 136 -8.48 10.04 -14.31
N ARG A 137 -8.69 10.26 -12.99
CA ARG A 137 -7.63 10.11 -11.98
C ARG A 137 -7.24 8.66 -11.78
N THR A 138 -8.22 7.75 -11.84
CA THR A 138 -7.97 6.30 -11.75
C THR A 138 -7.08 5.84 -12.90
N VAL A 139 -7.40 6.19 -14.13
CA VAL A 139 -6.58 5.89 -15.32
C VAL A 139 -5.16 6.46 -15.16
N TYR A 140 -5.05 7.74 -14.76
CA TYR A 140 -3.77 8.42 -14.57
C TYR A 140 -2.86 7.71 -13.55
N LEU A 141 -3.41 7.28 -12.43
CA LEU A 141 -2.65 6.58 -11.39
C LEU A 141 -2.30 5.15 -11.81
N MET A 142 -3.25 4.44 -12.43
CA MET A 142 -3.03 3.04 -12.84
C MET A 142 -2.08 2.92 -14.02
N ASP A 143 -2.03 3.90 -14.92
CA ASP A 143 -1.02 3.96 -15.98
C ASP A 143 0.40 3.95 -15.39
N GLN A 144 0.63 4.73 -14.34
CA GLN A 144 1.91 4.79 -13.65
C GLN A 144 2.24 3.47 -12.92
N VAL A 145 1.26 2.87 -12.26
CA VAL A 145 1.41 1.57 -11.57
C VAL A 145 1.74 0.46 -12.58
N CYS A 146 1.05 0.44 -13.73
CA CYS A 146 1.36 -0.50 -14.81
C CYS A 146 2.79 -0.35 -15.30
N SER A 147 3.31 0.87 -15.43
CA SER A 147 4.70 1.11 -15.85
C SER A 147 5.71 0.51 -14.86
N ALA A 148 5.47 0.67 -13.54
CA ALA A 148 6.30 0.05 -12.51
C ALA A 148 6.26 -1.47 -12.56
N LEU A 149 5.07 -2.06 -12.76
CA LEU A 149 4.91 -3.50 -12.85
C LEU A 149 5.56 -4.10 -14.12
N GLN A 150 5.60 -3.36 -15.23
CA GLN A 150 6.30 -3.82 -16.44
C GLN A 150 7.79 -4.03 -16.18
N GLU A 151 8.48 -3.10 -15.49
CA GLU A 151 9.87 -3.30 -15.08
C GLU A 151 10.03 -4.53 -14.20
N ALA A 152 9.18 -4.67 -13.18
CA ALA A 152 9.24 -5.79 -12.25
C ALA A 152 9.01 -7.13 -12.94
N HIS A 153 7.97 -7.25 -13.77
CA HIS A 153 7.68 -8.46 -14.52
C HIS A 153 8.78 -8.78 -15.54
N GLY A 154 9.42 -7.75 -16.14
CA GLY A 154 10.53 -7.89 -17.06
C GLY A 154 11.77 -8.56 -16.44
N ILE A 155 11.97 -8.45 -15.14
CA ILE A 155 13.03 -9.15 -14.38
C ILE A 155 12.53 -10.40 -13.66
N GLY A 156 11.31 -10.86 -13.94
CA GLY A 156 10.69 -12.04 -13.33
C GLY A 156 10.19 -11.83 -11.89
N LEU A 157 10.02 -10.58 -11.45
CA LEU A 157 9.50 -10.25 -10.12
C LEU A 157 8.00 -9.98 -10.19
N VAL A 158 7.19 -10.86 -9.57
CA VAL A 158 5.75 -10.70 -9.41
C VAL A 158 5.47 -10.04 -8.06
N HIS A 159 4.59 -9.04 -8.02
CA HIS A 159 4.32 -8.26 -6.81
C HIS A 159 3.55 -9.04 -5.73
N ARG A 160 2.51 -9.78 -6.11
CA ARG A 160 1.72 -10.70 -5.27
C ARG A 160 0.94 -10.07 -4.10
N ASP A 161 1.04 -8.77 -3.87
CA ASP A 161 0.32 -8.05 -2.80
C ASP A 161 -0.17 -6.67 -3.26
N ILE A 162 -0.69 -6.59 -4.50
CA ILE A 162 -1.31 -5.38 -5.02
C ILE A 162 -2.60 -5.12 -4.25
N LYS A 163 -2.68 -3.95 -3.63
CA LYS A 163 -3.83 -3.48 -2.86
C LYS A 163 -3.77 -1.96 -2.68
N PRO A 164 -4.88 -1.29 -2.34
CA PRO A 164 -4.92 0.16 -2.18
C PRO A 164 -3.86 0.73 -1.22
N ALA A 165 -3.57 0.02 -0.12
CA ALA A 165 -2.56 0.42 0.86
C ALA A 165 -1.12 0.40 0.33
N ASN A 166 -0.85 -0.36 -0.76
CA ASN A 166 0.46 -0.48 -1.38
C ASN A 166 0.64 0.42 -2.62
N ILE A 167 -0.36 1.25 -2.95
CA ILE A 167 -0.29 2.25 -4.02
C ILE A 167 -0.38 3.63 -3.40
N PHE A 168 0.70 4.38 -3.43
CA PHE A 168 0.83 5.65 -2.74
C PHE A 168 0.80 6.81 -3.74
N CYS A 169 -0.03 7.83 -3.49
CA CYS A 169 -0.09 9.06 -4.26
C CYS A 169 0.80 10.11 -3.62
N ALA A 170 2.02 10.21 -4.11
CA ALA A 170 3.07 11.04 -3.54
C ALA A 170 3.21 12.38 -4.27
N TYR A 171 3.79 13.36 -3.55
CA TYR A 171 4.40 14.53 -4.15
C TYR A 171 5.88 14.27 -4.34
N ARG A 172 6.38 14.36 -5.57
CA ARG A 172 7.79 14.16 -5.87
C ARG A 172 8.26 15.06 -7.02
N GLY A 173 9.41 15.74 -6.81
CA GLY A 173 10.02 16.54 -7.87
C GLY A 173 9.15 17.66 -8.43
N GLY A 174 8.27 18.26 -7.63
CA GLY A 174 7.33 19.30 -8.08
C GLY A 174 6.01 18.76 -8.64
N VAL A 175 5.81 17.43 -8.69
CA VAL A 175 4.63 16.80 -9.28
C VAL A 175 3.80 16.11 -8.19
N PHE A 176 2.48 16.38 -8.20
CA PHE A 176 1.49 15.66 -7.39
C PHE A 176 0.97 14.42 -8.12
N ASP A 177 0.38 13.51 -7.35
CA ASP A 177 -0.15 12.23 -7.84
C ASP A 177 0.90 11.38 -8.58
N VAL A 178 2.15 11.43 -8.10
CA VAL A 178 3.13 10.43 -8.50
C VAL A 178 2.76 9.12 -7.80
N ALA A 179 2.23 8.17 -8.57
CA ALA A 179 1.92 6.86 -8.01
C ALA A 179 3.22 6.11 -7.69
N LYS A 180 3.34 5.62 -6.47
CA LYS A 180 4.45 4.80 -5.99
C LYS A 180 3.93 3.43 -5.56
N LEU A 181 4.45 2.39 -6.19
CA LEU A 181 4.14 1.01 -5.83
C LEU A 181 5.09 0.55 -4.71
N LEU A 182 4.50 0.15 -3.59
CA LEU A 182 5.19 -0.24 -2.36
C LEU A 182 5.21 -1.75 -2.18
N ASP A 183 6.13 -2.25 -1.37
CA ASP A 183 6.12 -3.60 -0.76
C ASP A 183 5.86 -4.76 -1.74
N PHE A 184 6.73 -4.95 -2.71
CA PHE A 184 6.73 -6.15 -3.54
C PHE A 184 6.80 -7.37 -2.62
N GLY A 185 5.75 -8.15 -2.60
CA GLY A 185 5.47 -9.45 -1.99
C GLY A 185 6.34 -9.99 -0.84
N LEU A 186 6.96 -9.09 -0.07
CA LEU A 186 8.06 -9.32 0.87
C LEU A 186 7.83 -10.40 1.93
N ALA A 187 6.67 -11.06 1.98
CA ALA A 187 6.44 -12.14 2.95
C ALA A 187 5.11 -12.91 2.81
N LYS A 188 4.55 -13.12 1.62
CA LYS A 188 3.50 -14.14 1.53
C LYS A 188 4.15 -15.53 1.44
N PRO A 189 3.84 -16.46 2.36
CA PRO A 189 4.23 -17.85 2.18
C PRO A 189 3.65 -18.33 0.85
N SER A 190 4.45 -18.95 -0.01
CA SER A 190 3.90 -19.86 -0.99
C SER A 190 3.23 -20.97 -0.18
N PHE A 191 1.98 -21.26 -0.40
CA PHE A 191 1.28 -22.40 0.23
C PHE A 191 1.90 -23.75 -0.18
N SER A 192 2.88 -23.76 -1.07
CA SER A 192 3.69 -24.93 -1.45
C SER A 192 4.80 -25.23 -0.47
N SER A 193 4.48 -25.63 0.75
CA SER A 193 5.37 -26.46 1.56
C SER A 193 4.79 -27.86 1.59
N SER A 194 5.46 -28.73 0.86
CA SER A 194 5.37 -30.18 0.92
C SER A 194 5.58 -30.72 2.34
N ASN A 195 4.57 -30.58 3.17
CA ASN A 195 4.30 -31.38 4.36
C ASN A 195 2.94 -30.90 4.90
N GLY A 196 1.96 -31.75 4.91
CA GLY A 196 0.54 -31.59 5.17
C GLY A 196 0.08 -30.88 6.47
N ASP A 197 0.81 -29.90 6.93
CA ASP A 197 0.38 -28.96 7.96
C ASP A 197 0.02 -27.63 7.30
N ALA A 198 -1.22 -27.54 6.84
CA ALA A 198 -1.88 -26.25 6.71
C ALA A 198 -1.87 -25.63 8.13
N GLN A 199 -0.81 -24.92 8.48
CA GLN A 199 -0.83 -24.02 9.63
C GLN A 199 -1.75 -22.83 9.31
N LEU A 200 -3.05 -23.07 9.42
CA LEU A 200 -3.93 -22.15 10.08
C LEU A 200 -3.23 -21.80 11.39
N THR A 201 -2.59 -20.64 11.43
CA THR A 201 -2.01 -20.14 12.69
C THR A 201 -3.08 -20.27 13.76
N THR A 202 -2.74 -20.85 14.88
CA THR A 202 -3.59 -21.30 16.00
C THR A 202 -4.46 -20.18 16.63
N GLU A 203 -4.57 -19.02 16.00
CA GLU A 203 -5.36 -17.86 16.40
C GLU A 203 -6.22 -17.24 15.28
N GLY A 204 -6.54 -17.98 14.21
CA GLY A 204 -7.55 -17.51 13.25
C GLY A 204 -7.20 -16.24 12.44
N SER A 205 -5.98 -15.71 12.52
CA SER A 205 -5.59 -14.54 11.76
C SER A 205 -4.93 -14.94 10.43
N ILE A 206 -5.71 -14.91 9.36
CA ILE A 206 -5.17 -14.90 7.99
C ILE A 206 -4.29 -13.66 7.87
N THR A 207 -2.99 -13.86 7.65
CA THR A 207 -2.03 -12.75 7.54
C THR A 207 -2.25 -12.02 6.20
N GLY A 208 -2.90 -10.87 6.23
CA GLY A 208 -3.22 -10.01 5.09
C GLY A 208 -4.71 -9.97 4.80
N SER A 209 -5.17 -8.88 4.19
CA SER A 209 -6.56 -8.75 3.75
C SER A 209 -6.73 -9.51 2.43
N PRO A 210 -7.64 -10.49 2.31
CA PRO A 210 -7.88 -11.24 1.08
C PRO A 210 -8.67 -10.44 0.03
N LEU A 211 -9.08 -9.20 0.31
CA LEU A 211 -10.01 -8.38 -0.49
C LEU A 211 -9.54 -8.11 -1.94
N PHE A 212 -8.24 -8.27 -2.21
CA PHE A 212 -7.64 -7.99 -3.52
C PHE A 212 -6.80 -9.17 -4.04
N MET A 213 -6.99 -10.34 -3.46
CA MET A 213 -6.25 -11.56 -3.79
C MET A 213 -6.75 -12.16 -5.11
N SER A 214 -5.87 -12.71 -5.93
CA SER A 214 -6.27 -13.43 -7.13
C SER A 214 -6.83 -14.83 -6.82
N PRO A 215 -7.64 -15.44 -7.71
CA PRO A 215 -8.18 -16.79 -7.56
C PRO A 215 -7.10 -17.83 -7.25
N GLU A 216 -6.01 -17.84 -8.03
CA GLU A 216 -4.88 -18.76 -7.88
C GLU A 216 -4.14 -18.57 -6.55
N GLN A 217 -4.09 -17.34 -6.03
CA GLN A 217 -3.57 -17.09 -4.68
C GLN A 217 -4.53 -17.59 -3.60
N ALA A 218 -5.84 -17.42 -3.81
CA ALA A 218 -6.87 -17.85 -2.87
C ALA A 218 -6.97 -19.38 -2.77
N THR A 219 -6.75 -20.09 -3.88
CA THR A 219 -6.72 -21.56 -3.94
C THR A 219 -5.37 -22.15 -3.56
N GLY A 220 -4.33 -21.32 -3.45
CA GLY A 220 -2.98 -21.77 -3.05
C GLY A 220 -2.23 -22.49 -4.18
N GLU A 221 -2.46 -22.11 -5.43
CA GLU A 221 -1.76 -22.68 -6.57
C GLU A 221 -0.27 -22.35 -6.53
N ASP A 222 0.56 -23.30 -7.01
CA ASP A 222 2.02 -23.15 -7.01
C ASP A 222 2.51 -22.13 -8.06
N GLN A 223 1.76 -21.96 -9.15
CA GLN A 223 2.11 -21.07 -10.24
C GLN A 223 1.33 -19.76 -10.17
N VAL A 224 1.94 -18.78 -9.53
CA VAL A 224 1.45 -17.38 -9.47
C VAL A 224 2.37 -16.52 -10.32
N ASP A 225 1.88 -16.03 -11.46
CA ASP A 225 2.61 -15.18 -12.40
C ASP A 225 2.08 -13.74 -12.43
N GLY A 226 2.54 -12.92 -13.38
CA GLY A 226 2.15 -11.52 -13.52
C GLY A 226 0.65 -11.27 -13.74
N ARG A 227 -0.10 -12.28 -14.20
CA ARG A 227 -1.56 -12.21 -14.38
C ARG A 227 -2.32 -12.17 -13.06
N SER A 228 -1.70 -12.64 -11.97
CA SER A 228 -2.21 -12.44 -10.61
C SER A 228 -2.18 -10.97 -10.18
N ASP A 229 -1.11 -10.25 -10.54
CA ASP A 229 -1.03 -8.80 -10.29
C ASP A 229 -2.07 -8.04 -11.12
N ILE A 230 -2.36 -8.49 -12.35
CA ILE A 230 -3.40 -7.91 -13.22
C ILE A 230 -4.78 -8.08 -12.59
N TYR A 231 -5.10 -9.26 -12.04
CA TYR A 231 -6.34 -9.46 -11.31
C TYR A 231 -6.46 -8.51 -10.11
N SER A 232 -5.40 -8.43 -9.30
CA SER A 232 -5.37 -7.56 -8.13
C SER A 232 -5.48 -6.08 -8.51
N LEU A 233 -4.87 -5.64 -9.64
CA LEU A 233 -5.08 -4.31 -10.20
C LEU A 233 -6.55 -4.07 -10.59
N GLY A 234 -7.20 -5.04 -11.24
CA GLY A 234 -8.63 -4.97 -11.56
C GLY A 234 -9.48 -4.77 -10.30
N ALA A 235 -9.16 -5.49 -9.22
CA ALA A 235 -9.85 -5.33 -7.93
C ALA A 235 -9.59 -3.95 -7.29
N VAL A 236 -8.38 -3.40 -7.43
CA VAL A 236 -8.06 -2.05 -6.97
C VAL A 236 -8.79 -0.99 -7.81
N ILE A 237 -8.82 -1.12 -9.14
CA ILE A 237 -9.55 -0.21 -10.03
C ILE A 237 -11.04 -0.23 -9.69
N TYR A 238 -11.63 -1.43 -9.48
CA TYR A 238 -12.99 -1.57 -9.02
C TYR A 238 -13.23 -0.79 -7.71
N PHE A 239 -12.35 -0.97 -6.72
CA PHE A 239 -12.42 -0.26 -5.44
C PHE A 239 -12.30 1.26 -5.61
N MET A 240 -11.37 1.73 -6.44
CA MET A 240 -11.17 3.16 -6.67
C MET A 240 -12.44 3.82 -7.24
N LEU A 241 -13.11 3.17 -8.17
CA LEU A 241 -14.29 3.73 -8.86
C LEU A 241 -15.60 3.54 -8.10
N THR A 242 -15.69 2.54 -7.22
CA THR A 242 -16.95 2.19 -6.53
C THR A 242 -16.94 2.49 -5.03
N GLY A 243 -15.76 2.72 -4.44
CA GLY A 243 -15.59 2.90 -3.00
C GLY A 243 -15.60 1.59 -2.18
N ARG A 244 -15.79 0.44 -2.83
CA ARG A 244 -15.83 -0.89 -2.16
C ARG A 244 -15.10 -1.96 -2.97
N PRO A 245 -14.53 -3.00 -2.32
CA PRO A 245 -13.88 -4.09 -3.03
C PRO A 245 -14.89 -4.94 -3.80
N PRO A 246 -14.47 -5.77 -4.80
CA PRO A 246 -15.36 -6.66 -5.54
C PRO A 246 -16.11 -7.64 -4.66
N PHE A 247 -15.46 -8.12 -3.60
CA PHE A 247 -16.04 -9.04 -2.61
C PHE A 247 -15.72 -8.56 -1.20
N GLU A 248 -16.70 -8.63 -0.32
CA GLU A 248 -16.61 -8.19 1.06
C GLU A 248 -17.33 -9.18 1.99
N SER A 249 -16.68 -9.52 3.10
CA SER A 249 -17.26 -10.33 4.18
C SER A 249 -16.45 -10.16 5.45
N GLU A 250 -17.10 -10.27 6.61
CA GLU A 250 -16.42 -10.35 7.91
C GLU A 250 -15.55 -11.61 8.04
N ASN A 251 -15.88 -12.66 7.27
CA ASN A 251 -15.12 -13.90 7.24
C ASN A 251 -14.12 -13.91 6.07
N PRO A 252 -12.80 -13.84 6.32
CA PRO A 252 -11.77 -13.85 5.29
C PRO A 252 -11.82 -15.06 4.36
N ILE A 253 -12.23 -16.23 4.85
CA ILE A 253 -12.35 -17.45 4.05
C ILE A 253 -13.46 -17.29 3.00
N LYS A 254 -14.58 -16.65 3.36
CA LYS A 254 -15.66 -16.37 2.40
C LYS A 254 -15.18 -15.43 1.28
N VAL A 255 -14.35 -14.44 1.60
CA VAL A 255 -13.76 -13.56 0.59
C VAL A 255 -12.84 -14.34 -0.35
N MET A 256 -12.00 -15.24 0.17
CA MET A 256 -11.14 -16.11 -0.66
C MET A 256 -11.96 -17.00 -1.59
N ILE A 257 -13.02 -17.65 -1.07
CA ILE A 257 -13.94 -18.47 -1.88
C ILE A 257 -14.61 -17.60 -2.96
N ALA A 258 -15.03 -16.38 -2.63
CA ALA A 258 -15.65 -15.49 -3.58
C ALA A 258 -14.68 -15.09 -4.71
N HIS A 259 -13.43 -14.78 -4.39
CA HIS A 259 -12.40 -14.55 -5.40
C HIS A 259 -12.17 -15.77 -6.29
N ALA A 260 -12.20 -16.97 -5.73
CA ALA A 260 -12.00 -18.21 -6.48
C ALA A 260 -13.17 -18.57 -7.41
N SER A 261 -14.43 -18.28 -7.03
CA SER A 261 -15.58 -18.90 -7.71
C SER A 261 -16.83 -18.02 -7.90
N GLN A 262 -16.93 -16.86 -7.22
CA GLN A 262 -18.14 -16.05 -7.30
C GLN A 262 -17.99 -15.00 -8.42
N ASP A 263 -19.08 -14.80 -9.19
CA ASP A 263 -19.13 -13.72 -10.18
C ASP A 263 -19.04 -12.34 -9.52
N VAL A 264 -18.32 -11.43 -10.19
CA VAL A 264 -18.19 -10.04 -9.75
C VAL A 264 -19.46 -9.27 -10.10
N VAL A 265 -19.98 -8.49 -9.15
CA VAL A 265 -21.04 -7.54 -9.43
C VAL A 265 -20.50 -6.49 -10.40
N PRO A 266 -21.11 -6.29 -11.59
CA PRO A 266 -20.65 -5.28 -12.54
C PRO A 266 -20.51 -3.92 -11.88
N PRO A 267 -19.35 -3.23 -12.03
CA PRO A 267 -19.10 -1.98 -11.32
C PRO A 267 -20.09 -0.86 -11.66
N ARG A 268 -20.68 -0.86 -12.86
CA ARG A 268 -21.75 0.08 -13.25
C ARG A 268 -23.05 -0.09 -12.48
N LEU A 269 -23.33 -1.26 -11.92
CA LEU A 269 -24.47 -1.44 -11.01
C LEU A 269 -24.25 -0.76 -9.65
N VAL A 270 -23.00 -0.45 -9.33
CA VAL A 270 -22.60 0.24 -8.10
C VAL A 270 -22.41 1.74 -8.35
N ASN A 271 -21.72 2.08 -9.42
CA ASN A 271 -21.47 3.45 -9.86
C ASN A 271 -21.81 3.57 -11.35
N PRO A 272 -23.01 4.10 -11.70
CA PRO A 272 -23.47 4.24 -13.08
C PRO A 272 -22.64 5.19 -13.94
N ASP A 273 -21.81 6.04 -13.34
CA ASP A 273 -20.94 7.00 -14.05
C ASP A 273 -19.72 6.32 -14.69
N ILE A 274 -19.50 5.04 -14.44
CA ILE A 274 -18.45 4.25 -15.09
C ILE A 274 -18.87 3.97 -16.53
N SER A 275 -17.98 4.22 -17.51
CA SER A 275 -18.28 3.90 -18.91
C SER A 275 -18.36 2.40 -19.17
N PRO A 276 -19.12 1.92 -20.17
CA PRO A 276 -19.17 0.51 -20.56
C PRO A 276 -17.78 -0.07 -20.87
N GLU A 277 -16.95 0.69 -21.54
CA GLU A 277 -15.60 0.30 -21.95
C GLU A 277 -14.69 0.12 -20.73
N PHE A 278 -14.83 0.98 -19.71
CA PHE A 278 -14.06 0.85 -18.47
C PHE A 278 -14.53 -0.37 -17.67
N GLU A 279 -15.85 -0.61 -17.60
CA GLU A 279 -16.39 -1.82 -16.98
C GLU A 279 -15.84 -3.09 -17.65
N GLU A 280 -15.76 -3.14 -18.99
CA GLU A 280 -15.22 -4.28 -19.73
C GLU A 280 -13.76 -4.57 -19.34
N ILE A 281 -12.92 -3.53 -19.25
CA ILE A 281 -11.54 -3.66 -18.81
C ILE A 281 -11.45 -4.24 -17.39
N ILE A 282 -12.25 -3.71 -16.46
CA ILE A 282 -12.28 -4.17 -15.07
C ILE A 282 -12.68 -5.62 -14.99
N LEU A 283 -13.78 -6.00 -15.64
CA LEU A 283 -14.30 -7.36 -15.62
C LEU A 283 -13.33 -8.34 -16.26
N ARG A 284 -12.67 -7.95 -17.36
CA ARG A 284 -11.60 -8.75 -17.96
C ARG A 284 -10.40 -8.97 -17.03
N CYS A 285 -10.00 -7.98 -16.25
CA CYS A 285 -8.97 -8.18 -15.24
C CYS A 285 -9.43 -9.19 -14.16
N LEU A 286 -10.74 -9.18 -13.82
CA LEU A 286 -11.34 -9.99 -12.76
C LEU A 286 -11.82 -11.37 -13.22
N GLU A 287 -11.50 -11.79 -14.44
CA GLU A 287 -11.75 -13.16 -14.91
C GLU A 287 -11.08 -14.17 -13.99
N LYS A 288 -11.80 -15.28 -13.71
CA LYS A 288 -11.30 -16.31 -12.81
C LYS A 288 -10.15 -17.09 -13.42
N ASP A 289 -10.31 -17.43 -14.69
CA ASP A 289 -9.25 -18.06 -15.47
C ASP A 289 -8.24 -17.00 -15.95
N ALA A 290 -6.97 -17.18 -15.58
CA ALA A 290 -5.90 -16.27 -15.97
C ALA A 290 -5.70 -16.16 -17.49
N GLU A 291 -6.07 -17.21 -18.26
CA GLU A 291 -5.99 -17.20 -19.74
C GLU A 291 -6.98 -16.19 -20.37
N HIS A 292 -8.07 -15.85 -19.69
CA HIS A 292 -9.06 -14.89 -20.17
C HIS A 292 -8.73 -13.44 -19.81
N ARG A 293 -7.78 -13.21 -18.90
CA ARG A 293 -7.31 -11.86 -18.52
C ARG A 293 -6.43 -11.23 -19.61
N PHE A 294 -5.98 -10.00 -19.37
CA PHE A 294 -4.82 -9.47 -20.09
C PHE A 294 -3.60 -10.34 -19.80
N GLN A 295 -2.84 -10.69 -20.83
CA GLN A 295 -1.72 -11.64 -20.68
C GLN A 295 -0.44 -10.97 -20.19
N ASP A 296 -0.37 -9.65 -20.29
CA ASP A 296 0.70 -8.81 -19.73
C ASP A 296 0.17 -7.45 -19.30
N VAL A 297 0.93 -6.78 -18.43
CA VAL A 297 0.56 -5.46 -17.89
C VAL A 297 0.60 -4.39 -18.98
N ALA A 298 1.41 -4.56 -20.04
CA ALA A 298 1.50 -3.59 -21.14
C ALA A 298 0.20 -3.56 -21.95
N SER A 299 -0.45 -4.70 -22.13
CA SER A 299 -1.75 -4.79 -22.81
C SER A 299 -2.87 -4.17 -21.99
N LEU A 300 -2.87 -4.36 -20.65
CA LEU A 300 -3.78 -3.65 -19.75
C LEU A 300 -3.54 -2.14 -19.79
N GLN A 301 -2.29 -1.70 -19.70
CA GLN A 301 -1.94 -0.28 -19.74
C GLN A 301 -2.41 0.38 -21.03
N ARG A 302 -2.25 -0.30 -22.18
CA ARG A 302 -2.74 0.20 -23.48
C ARG A 302 -4.25 0.36 -23.48
N ALA A 303 -4.99 -0.63 -22.99
CA ALA A 303 -6.44 -0.55 -22.89
C ALA A 303 -6.89 0.62 -22.01
N LEU A 304 -6.21 0.86 -20.87
CA LEU A 304 -6.50 2.01 -20.00
C LEU A 304 -6.22 3.36 -20.68
N ARG A 305 -5.16 3.47 -21.49
CA ARG A 305 -4.81 4.69 -22.23
C ARG A 305 -5.76 4.99 -23.39
N GLU A 306 -6.36 3.94 -23.97
CA GLU A 306 -7.31 4.03 -25.09
C GLU A 306 -8.73 4.40 -24.63
N LEU A 307 -9.00 4.38 -23.30
CA LEU A 307 -10.29 4.82 -22.76
C LEU A 307 -10.52 6.30 -23.04
N ASP A 308 -11.66 6.59 -23.66
CA ASP A 308 -12.17 7.95 -23.73
C ASP A 308 -12.80 8.31 -22.37
N VAL A 309 -12.14 9.19 -21.63
CA VAL A 309 -12.63 9.68 -20.35
C VAL A 309 -13.00 11.14 -20.50
N ASP A 310 -14.26 11.47 -20.19
CA ASP A 310 -14.82 12.83 -20.33
C ASP A 310 -13.96 13.90 -19.63
N ASP A 311 -13.23 13.52 -18.60
CA ASP A 311 -12.52 14.43 -17.71
C ASP A 311 -11.11 13.90 -17.37
N PRO A 312 -10.16 13.99 -18.33
CA PRO A 312 -8.82 13.46 -18.16
C PRO A 312 -8.06 14.18 -17.02
N TRP A 313 -7.38 13.37 -16.19
CA TRP A 313 -6.59 13.88 -15.09
C TRP A 313 -5.22 14.40 -15.58
N THR A 314 -4.85 15.59 -15.12
CA THR A 314 -3.59 16.23 -15.48
C THR A 314 -2.83 16.69 -14.24
N SER A 315 -1.54 17.01 -14.39
CA SER A 315 -0.75 17.58 -13.29
C SER A 315 -1.36 18.88 -12.74
N ALA A 316 -1.96 19.71 -13.60
CA ALA A 316 -2.62 20.94 -13.17
C ALA A 316 -3.84 20.65 -12.28
N ARG A 317 -4.65 19.67 -12.67
CA ARG A 317 -5.80 19.23 -11.85
C ARG A 317 -5.36 18.56 -10.53
N ALA A 318 -4.27 17.82 -10.56
CA ALA A 318 -3.70 17.27 -9.35
C ALA A 318 -3.31 18.39 -8.37
N ILE A 319 -2.62 19.44 -8.83
CA ILE A 319 -2.24 20.61 -8.01
C ILE A 319 -3.49 21.27 -7.44
N GLU A 320 -4.50 21.55 -8.27
CA GLU A 320 -5.77 22.16 -7.85
C GLU A 320 -6.47 21.31 -6.78
N TRP A 321 -6.60 20.01 -7.02
CA TRP A 321 -7.22 19.09 -6.07
C TRP A 321 -6.48 19.07 -4.72
N TRP A 322 -5.15 19.00 -4.75
CA TRP A 322 -4.32 18.96 -3.54
C TRP A 322 -4.30 20.29 -2.79
N SER A 323 -4.56 21.43 -3.45
CA SER A 323 -4.71 22.74 -2.80
C SER A 323 -5.94 22.78 -1.89
N CYS A 324 -6.99 22.06 -2.25
CA CYS A 324 -8.24 22.00 -1.49
C CYS A 324 -8.31 20.82 -0.52
N ASN A 325 -7.61 19.71 -0.82
CA ASN A 325 -7.71 18.42 -0.16
C ASN A 325 -6.35 17.94 0.37
N GLY A 326 -6.33 16.81 1.05
CA GLY A 326 -5.11 16.23 1.59
C GLY A 326 -4.64 16.83 2.91
N CYS A 327 -3.46 16.43 3.37
CA CYS A 327 -2.90 16.93 4.62
C CYS A 327 -2.50 18.41 4.52
N PRO A 328 -2.45 19.15 5.65
CA PRO A 328 -2.18 20.60 5.66
C PRO A 328 -0.89 21.02 4.92
N GLU A 329 0.16 20.21 5.02
CA GLU A 329 1.43 20.48 4.35
C GLU A 329 1.29 20.42 2.82
N ARG A 330 0.50 19.48 2.31
CA ARG A 330 0.23 19.30 0.89
C ARG A 330 -0.65 20.39 0.33
N LYS A 331 -1.69 20.77 1.07
CA LYS A 331 -2.55 21.91 0.73
C LYS A 331 -1.72 23.18 0.55
N LYS A 332 -0.86 23.48 1.51
CA LYS A 332 0.02 24.65 1.45
C LYS A 332 0.94 24.62 0.22
N MET A 333 1.59 23.50 0.00
CA MET A 333 2.53 23.30 -1.11
C MET A 333 1.85 23.43 -2.47
N ALA A 334 0.65 22.86 -2.63
CA ALA A 334 -0.12 22.97 -3.84
C ALA A 334 -0.66 24.40 -4.07
N ALA A 335 -1.12 25.07 -3.01
CA ALA A 335 -1.58 26.45 -3.09
C ALA A 335 -0.45 27.41 -3.55
N GLU A 336 0.77 27.26 -3.03
CA GLU A 336 1.93 28.03 -3.47
C GLU A 336 2.22 27.86 -4.97
N LEU A 337 2.02 26.65 -5.53
CA LEU A 337 2.18 26.39 -6.96
C LEU A 337 1.06 26.99 -7.81
N VAL A 338 -0.18 26.98 -7.30
CA VAL A 338 -1.31 27.65 -7.99
C VAL A 338 -1.08 29.15 -8.07
N GLU A 339 -0.65 29.78 -6.97
CA GLU A 339 -0.34 31.22 -6.95
C GLU A 339 0.82 31.57 -7.90
N ALA A 340 1.88 30.74 -7.93
CA ALA A 340 3.00 30.95 -8.83
C ALA A 340 2.66 30.80 -10.31
N ALA A 341 1.67 29.97 -10.65
CA ALA A 341 1.20 29.80 -12.04
C ALA A 341 0.26 30.90 -12.51
N ALA A 342 -0.30 31.68 -11.58
CA ALA A 342 -1.20 32.80 -11.88
C ALA A 342 -0.47 34.15 -12.11
N LEU A 343 0.83 34.20 -11.84
CA LEU A 343 1.74 35.34 -12.07
C LEU A 343 2.48 35.22 -13.40
#